data_9e44e362958fb9dae60ddf84f112cb5b
#
_entry.id   9e44e362958fb9dae60ddf84f112cb5b
#
_cell.length_a   1.000
_cell.length_b   1.000
_cell.length_c   1.000
_cell.angle_alpha   90.00
_cell.angle_beta   90.00
_cell.angle_gamma   90.00
#
_symmetry.space_group_name_H-M   'P 1'
#
loop_
_entity.id
_entity.type
_entity.pdbx_description
1 polymer ?
#
loop_
_entity_poly.entity_id
_entity_poly.type
_entity_poly.pdbx_seq_one_letter_code
_entity_poly.pdbx_strand_id
1 'polypeptide(L)'
;YVLPLISILGGIATALIIFIFSFNKNEGVTPASMVLIGVGLQTALYGGSITIMSKFDDKQSDFIAAWFAGNIWGDEWPFVIAFLPWVLIIIPYLLFKSNTLNIIHTGDNIARGLGVRLSRERLILFFIA
;
A
#
# COMPACT_ATOMS: atom_id res chain seq x y z
N TYR A 1 -1.98 -21.83 0.70
CA TYR A 1 -3.02 -20.79 0.79
C TYR A 1 -2.84 -19.83 1.97
N VAL A 2 -1.96 -20.12 2.93
CA VAL A 2 -1.76 -19.27 4.13
C VAL A 2 -0.89 -18.05 3.83
N LEU A 3 0.10 -18.15 2.96
CA LEU A 3 1.03 -17.07 2.62
C LEU A 3 0.33 -15.80 2.08
N PRO A 4 -0.58 -15.89 1.10
CA PRO A 4 -1.29 -14.71 0.61
C PRO A 4 -2.12 -14.01 1.69
N LEU A 5 -2.75 -14.77 2.59
CA LEU A 5 -3.53 -14.20 3.68
C LEU A 5 -2.65 -13.44 4.68
N ILE A 6 -1.49 -13.99 5.03
CA ILE A 6 -0.53 -13.31 5.90
C ILE A 6 -0.01 -12.04 5.25
N SER A 7 0.27 -12.06 3.94
CA SER A 7 0.71 -10.88 3.20
C SER A 7 -0.33 -9.77 3.17
N ILE A 8 -1.60 -10.12 2.96
CA ILE A 8 -2.71 -9.16 3.01
C ILE A 8 -2.83 -8.55 4.42
N LEU A 9 -2.77 -9.37 5.47
CA LEU A 9 -2.80 -8.86 6.84
C LEU A 9 -1.62 -7.95 7.15
N GLY A 10 -0.42 -8.27 6.68
CA GLY A 10 0.77 -7.43 6.79
C GLY A 10 0.59 -6.09 6.06
N GLY A 11 0.05 -6.11 4.85
CA GLY A 11 -0.28 -4.90 4.09
C GLY A 11 -1.28 -4.00 4.81
N ILE A 12 -2.37 -4.57 5.30
CA ILE A 12 -3.39 -3.84 6.07
C ILE A 12 -2.78 -3.25 7.36
N ALA A 13 -1.97 -4.02 8.09
CA ALA A 13 -1.31 -3.53 9.29
C ALA A 13 -0.37 -2.36 8.99
N THR A 14 0.42 -2.45 7.93
CA THR A 14 1.30 -1.37 7.47
C THR A 14 0.51 -0.13 7.09
N ALA A 15 -0.58 -0.28 6.35
CA ALA A 15 -1.47 0.81 5.98
C ALA A 15 -2.08 1.51 7.21
N LEU A 16 -2.54 0.74 8.19
CA LEU A 16 -3.05 1.28 9.45
C LEU A 16 -2.00 2.05 10.22
N ILE A 17 -0.78 1.53 10.31
CA ILE A 17 0.34 2.21 10.98
C ILE A 17 0.61 3.55 10.31
N ILE A 18 0.75 3.59 8.99
CA ILE A 18 0.99 4.83 8.25
C ILE A 18 -0.14 5.82 8.49
N PHE A 19 -1.40 5.37 8.45
CA PHE A 19 -2.55 6.22 8.67
C PHE A 19 -2.57 6.82 10.08
N ILE A 20 -2.35 6.01 11.12
CA ILE A 20 -2.36 6.45 12.52
C ILE A 20 -1.26 7.49 12.76
N PHE A 21 -0.05 7.23 12.28
CA PHE A 21 1.08 8.15 12.46
C PHE A 21 0.98 9.41 11.57
N SER A 22 0.28 9.32 10.44
CA SER A 22 0.05 10.46 9.54
C SER A 22 -1.08 11.39 10.00
N PHE A 23 -1.89 10.96 10.95
CA PHE A 23 -3.04 11.73 11.42
C PHE A 23 -2.60 12.87 12.33
N ASN A 24 -2.78 14.11 11.88
CA ASN A 24 -2.57 15.32 12.68
C ASN A 24 -3.92 15.91 13.08
N LYS A 25 -4.09 16.21 14.39
CA LYS A 25 -5.34 16.76 14.92
C LYS A 25 -5.76 18.09 14.28
N ASN A 26 -4.80 18.89 13.82
CA ASN A 26 -5.06 20.25 13.31
C ASN A 26 -5.30 20.29 11.81
N GLU A 27 -4.63 19.43 11.04
CA GLU A 27 -4.65 19.46 9.58
C GLU A 27 -5.26 18.21 8.93
N GLY A 28 -5.57 17.18 9.73
CA GLY A 28 -5.98 15.87 9.25
C GLY A 28 -4.81 15.10 8.63
N VAL A 29 -5.09 14.27 7.63
CA VAL A 29 -4.08 13.49 6.92
C VAL A 29 -3.58 14.28 5.71
N THR A 30 -2.30 14.65 5.71
CA THR A 30 -1.67 15.33 4.57
C THR A 30 -0.89 14.34 3.69
N PRO A 31 -0.86 14.51 2.36
CA PRO A 31 -0.09 13.63 1.47
C PRO A 31 1.40 13.60 1.82
N ALA A 32 1.97 14.75 2.17
CA ALA A 32 3.38 14.84 2.54
C ALA A 32 3.72 14.02 3.78
N SER A 33 2.86 14.06 4.80
CA SER A 33 3.01 13.26 6.02
C SER A 33 2.91 11.76 5.74
N MET A 34 1.96 11.34 4.89
CA MET A 34 1.82 9.94 4.50
C MET A 34 3.06 9.41 3.78
N VAL A 35 3.60 10.17 2.83
CA VAL A 35 4.81 9.80 2.10
C VAL A 35 6.01 9.70 3.03
N LEU A 36 6.23 10.69 3.90
CA LEU A 36 7.37 10.72 4.81
C LEU A 36 7.34 9.53 5.78
N ILE A 37 6.19 9.25 6.38
CA ILE A 37 6.01 8.12 7.30
C ILE A 37 6.12 6.80 6.56
N GLY A 38 5.57 6.71 5.33
CA GLY A 38 5.67 5.53 4.48
C GLY A 38 7.12 5.19 4.15
N VAL A 39 7.93 6.17 3.75
CA VAL A 39 9.37 5.98 3.48
C VAL A 39 10.13 5.57 4.74
N GLY A 40 9.84 6.20 5.87
CA GLY A 40 10.44 5.82 7.16
C GLY A 40 10.13 4.37 7.55
N LEU A 41 8.86 3.98 7.44
CA LEU A 41 8.42 2.62 7.74
C LEU A 41 9.00 1.59 6.76
N GLN A 42 9.03 1.91 5.47
CA GLN A 42 9.67 1.08 4.45
C GLN A 42 11.14 0.82 4.79
N THR A 43 11.88 1.86 5.14
CA THR A 43 13.30 1.73 5.51
C THR A 43 13.48 0.85 6.75
N ALA A 44 12.63 1.03 7.77
CA ALA A 44 12.67 0.21 8.98
C ALA A 44 12.36 -1.27 8.71
N LEU A 45 11.32 -1.55 7.92
CA LEU A 45 10.95 -2.92 7.54
C LEU A 45 12.03 -3.57 6.67
N TYR A 46 12.62 -2.83 5.74
CA TYR A 46 13.71 -3.32 4.90
C TYR A 46 14.95 -3.65 5.72
N GLY A 47 15.36 -2.77 6.64
CA GLY A 47 16.47 -3.03 7.55
C GLY A 47 16.22 -4.24 8.46
N GLY A 48 14.99 -4.38 8.97
CA GLY A 48 14.57 -5.57 9.73
C GLY A 48 14.66 -6.85 8.90
N SER A 49 14.19 -6.80 7.66
CA SER A 49 14.26 -7.93 6.73
C SER A 49 15.70 -8.38 6.44
N ILE A 50 16.61 -7.45 6.18
CA ILE A 50 18.04 -7.75 5.98
C ILE A 50 18.64 -8.41 7.22
N THR A 51 18.31 -7.90 8.41
CA THR A 51 18.81 -8.45 9.68
C THR A 51 18.33 -9.89 9.89
N ILE A 52 17.10 -10.20 9.52
CA ILE A 52 16.57 -11.57 9.58
C ILE A 52 17.26 -12.44 8.53
N MET A 53 17.40 -11.94 7.29
CA MET A 53 18.05 -12.67 6.19
C MET A 53 19.50 -13.07 6.53
N SER A 54 20.22 -12.24 7.25
CA SER A 54 21.61 -12.54 7.65
C SER A 54 21.76 -13.77 8.56
N LYS A 55 20.65 -14.30 9.07
CA LYS A 55 20.62 -15.53 9.90
C LYS A 55 20.33 -16.81 9.10
N PHE A 56 19.99 -16.67 7.82
CA PHE A 56 19.70 -17.79 6.94
C PHE A 56 20.96 -18.19 6.15
N ASP A 57 20.99 -19.44 5.68
CA ASP A 57 22.04 -19.94 4.79
C ASP A 57 22.01 -19.19 3.45
N ASP A 58 23.16 -19.11 2.76
CA ASP A 58 23.36 -18.38 1.52
C ASP A 58 22.30 -18.69 0.46
N LYS A 59 21.93 -19.97 0.28
CA LYS A 59 20.91 -20.40 -0.69
C LYS A 59 19.52 -19.84 -0.40
N GLN A 60 19.15 -19.73 0.88
CA GLN A 60 17.86 -19.17 1.27
C GLN A 60 17.87 -17.66 1.14
N SER A 61 18.99 -17.03 1.43
CA SER A 61 19.19 -15.59 1.26
C SER A 61 19.06 -15.17 -0.20
N ASP A 62 19.67 -15.93 -1.13
CA ASP A 62 19.56 -15.68 -2.57
C ASP A 62 18.12 -15.80 -3.08
N PHE A 63 17.38 -16.79 -2.62
CA PHE A 63 15.96 -16.95 -2.97
C PHE A 63 15.12 -15.76 -2.49
N ILE A 64 15.32 -15.33 -1.25
CA ILE A 64 14.58 -14.18 -0.69
C ILE A 64 14.99 -12.88 -1.40
N ALA A 65 16.29 -12.69 -1.70
CA ALA A 65 16.76 -11.53 -2.45
C ALA A 65 16.16 -11.47 -3.86
N ALA A 66 16.08 -12.59 -4.56
CA ALA A 66 15.41 -12.68 -5.86
C ALA A 66 13.92 -12.32 -5.77
N TRP A 67 13.26 -12.74 -4.70
CA TRP A 67 11.87 -12.39 -4.43
C TRP A 67 11.68 -10.88 -4.21
N PHE A 68 12.54 -10.25 -3.41
CA PHE A 68 12.54 -8.79 -3.23
C PHE A 68 12.85 -8.01 -4.52
N ALA A 69 13.63 -8.59 -5.42
CA ALA A 69 13.91 -8.04 -6.74
C ALA A 69 12.73 -8.15 -7.72
N GLY A 70 11.58 -8.70 -7.28
CA GLY A 70 10.38 -8.86 -8.10
C GLY A 70 10.47 -10.05 -9.06
N ASN A 71 11.26 -11.07 -8.72
CA ASN A 71 11.33 -12.28 -9.51
C ASN A 71 10.03 -13.09 -9.37
N ILE A 72 9.25 -13.12 -10.45
CA ILE A 72 8.00 -13.87 -10.57
C ILE A 72 8.19 -15.26 -11.18
N TRP A 73 9.43 -15.69 -11.33
CA TRP A 73 9.75 -16.99 -11.90
C TRP A 73 9.31 -18.10 -10.94
N GLY A 74 8.38 -18.91 -11.37
CA GLY A 74 7.80 -20.02 -10.58
C GLY A 74 6.42 -19.72 -9.99
N ASP A 75 5.83 -18.57 -10.31
CA ASP A 75 4.43 -18.32 -9.93
C ASP A 75 3.50 -19.22 -10.73
N GLU A 76 2.65 -19.91 -10.02
CA GLU A 76 1.68 -20.85 -10.60
C GLU A 76 0.36 -20.15 -10.91
N TRP A 77 -0.39 -20.65 -11.88
CA TRP A 77 -1.72 -20.19 -12.24
C TRP A 77 -2.70 -19.97 -11.06
N PRO A 78 -2.67 -20.75 -9.98
CA PRO A 78 -3.51 -20.51 -8.80
C PRO A 78 -3.33 -19.14 -8.17
N PHE A 79 -2.13 -18.58 -8.19
CA PHE A 79 -1.87 -17.23 -7.67
C PHE A 79 -2.51 -16.16 -8.56
N VAL A 80 -2.40 -16.30 -9.87
CA VAL A 80 -3.03 -15.37 -10.84
C VAL A 80 -4.55 -15.39 -10.69
N ILE A 81 -5.15 -16.56 -10.56
CA ILE A 81 -6.60 -16.72 -10.35
C ILE A 81 -7.05 -16.12 -9.03
N ALA A 82 -6.24 -16.23 -7.97
CA ALA A 82 -6.54 -15.63 -6.68
C ALA A 82 -6.51 -14.08 -6.71
N PHE A 83 -5.64 -13.48 -7.53
CA PHE A 83 -5.54 -12.04 -7.71
C PHE A 83 -6.61 -11.45 -8.64
N LEU A 84 -7.06 -12.22 -9.62
CA LEU A 84 -7.98 -11.75 -10.66
C LEU A 84 -9.26 -11.12 -10.13
N PRO A 85 -9.99 -11.68 -9.13
CA PRO A 85 -11.19 -11.05 -8.57
C PRO A 85 -10.91 -9.67 -7.98
N TRP A 86 -9.78 -9.49 -7.31
CA TRP A 86 -9.39 -8.21 -6.71
C TRP A 86 -9.15 -7.14 -7.77
N VAL A 87 -8.45 -7.49 -8.84
CA VAL A 87 -8.21 -6.59 -9.99
C VAL A 87 -9.51 -6.19 -10.65
N LEU A 88 -10.44 -7.15 -10.86
CA LEU A 88 -11.75 -6.91 -11.46
C LEU A 88 -12.67 -6.02 -10.61
N ILE A 89 -12.47 -5.96 -9.31
CA ILE A 89 -13.23 -5.09 -8.41
C ILE A 89 -12.58 -3.71 -8.33
N ILE A 90 -11.26 -3.66 -8.17
CA ILE A 90 -10.51 -2.43 -7.92
C ILE A 90 -10.50 -1.53 -9.16
N ILE A 91 -10.25 -2.08 -10.35
CA ILE A 91 -10.16 -1.29 -11.58
C ILE A 91 -11.47 -0.55 -11.89
N PRO A 92 -12.66 -1.21 -11.96
CA PRO A 92 -13.91 -0.50 -12.17
C PRO A 92 -14.20 0.54 -11.08
N TYR A 93 -13.92 0.21 -9.82
CA TYR A 93 -14.11 1.15 -8.73
C TYR A 93 -13.29 2.44 -8.92
N LEU A 94 -12.01 2.33 -9.30
CA LEU A 94 -11.15 3.48 -9.57
C LEU A 94 -11.62 4.28 -10.79
N LEU A 95 -12.12 3.62 -11.83
CA LEU A 95 -12.69 4.29 -13.00
C LEU A 95 -13.96 5.09 -12.63
N PHE A 96 -14.84 4.56 -11.81
CA PHE A 96 -16.00 5.29 -11.30
C PHE A 96 -15.62 6.49 -10.43
N LYS A 97 -14.52 6.38 -9.68
CA LYS A 97 -14.00 7.45 -8.82
C LYS A 97 -13.04 8.41 -9.52
N SER A 98 -12.77 8.24 -10.80
CA SER A 98 -11.79 9.03 -11.56
C SER A 98 -12.04 10.53 -11.48
N ASN A 99 -13.31 10.97 -11.53
CA ASN A 99 -13.66 12.39 -11.40
C ASN A 99 -13.27 12.96 -10.01
N THR A 100 -13.50 12.19 -8.95
CA THR A 100 -13.11 12.58 -7.59
C THR A 100 -11.57 12.65 -7.46
N LEU A 101 -10.86 11.71 -8.07
CA LEU A 101 -9.39 11.70 -8.12
C LEU A 101 -8.85 12.94 -8.86
N ASN A 102 -9.43 13.30 -9.99
CA ASN A 102 -9.05 14.49 -10.75
C ASN A 102 -9.27 15.78 -9.92
N ILE A 103 -10.36 15.88 -9.18
CA ILE A 103 -10.64 17.02 -8.29
C ILE A 103 -9.60 17.09 -7.16
N ILE A 104 -9.26 15.97 -6.55
CA ILE A 104 -8.24 15.91 -5.49
C ILE A 104 -6.86 16.33 -6.03
N HIS A 105 -6.52 15.95 -7.27
CA HIS A 105 -5.28 16.32 -7.92
C HIS A 105 -5.15 17.82 -8.21
N THR A 106 -6.28 18.52 -8.36
CA THR A 106 -6.30 19.99 -8.65
C THR A 106 -5.91 20.83 -7.42
N GLY A 107 -5.87 20.24 -6.24
CA GLY A 107 -5.45 20.88 -4.98
C GLY A 107 -6.51 20.88 -3.90
N ASP A 108 -6.05 20.84 -2.66
CA ASP A 108 -6.90 20.66 -1.47
C ASP A 108 -7.91 21.80 -1.27
N ASN A 109 -7.53 23.04 -1.58
CA ASN A 109 -8.39 24.20 -1.40
C ASN A 109 -9.57 24.20 -2.39
N ILE A 110 -9.31 23.80 -3.62
CA ILE A 110 -10.33 23.70 -4.67
C ILE A 110 -11.27 22.53 -4.40
N ALA A 111 -10.72 21.38 -4.01
CA ALA A 111 -11.50 20.19 -3.69
C ALA A 111 -12.43 20.41 -2.48
N ARG A 112 -11.99 21.16 -1.45
CA ARG A 112 -12.85 21.55 -0.32
C ARG A 112 -13.97 22.50 -0.75
N GLY A 113 -13.69 23.45 -1.64
CA GLY A 113 -14.68 24.37 -2.20
C GLY A 113 -15.78 23.66 -3.00
N LEU A 114 -15.46 22.52 -3.63
CA LEU A 114 -16.40 21.67 -4.37
C LEU A 114 -17.14 20.66 -3.47
N GLY A 115 -16.97 20.72 -2.15
CA GLY A 115 -17.70 19.89 -1.19
C GLY A 115 -17.17 18.46 -1.03
N VAL A 116 -15.97 18.16 -1.56
CA VAL A 116 -15.34 16.85 -1.41
C VAL A 116 -14.78 16.70 0.00
N ARG A 117 -15.16 15.65 0.72
CA ARG A 117 -14.60 15.31 2.03
C ARG A 117 -13.25 14.62 1.86
N LEU A 118 -12.20 15.41 1.65
CA LEU A 118 -10.83 14.96 1.34
C LEU A 118 -10.31 13.86 2.25
N SER A 119 -10.50 13.99 3.57
CA SER A 119 -10.02 13.01 4.54
C SER A 119 -10.65 11.64 4.33
N ARG A 120 -11.94 11.60 4.00
CA ARG A 120 -12.68 10.35 3.80
C ARG A 120 -12.33 9.68 2.48
N GLU A 121 -12.24 10.45 1.40
CA GLU A 121 -11.87 9.94 0.08
C GLU A 121 -10.41 9.46 0.05
N ARG A 122 -9.49 10.19 0.68
CA ARG A 122 -8.10 9.77 0.83
C ARG A 122 -7.97 8.47 1.61
N LEU A 123 -8.74 8.31 2.68
CA LEU A 123 -8.74 7.08 3.47
C LEU A 123 -9.22 5.89 2.65
N ILE A 124 -10.32 6.05 1.89
CA ILE A 124 -10.85 5.00 1.03
C ILE A 124 -9.84 4.61 -0.05
N LEU A 125 -9.25 5.60 -0.73
CA LEU A 125 -8.24 5.37 -1.77
C LEU A 125 -6.99 4.71 -1.21
N PHE A 126 -6.56 5.10 -0.02
CA PHE A 126 -5.40 4.52 0.65
C PHE A 126 -5.60 3.04 1.04
N PHE A 127 -6.81 2.66 1.44
CA PHE A 127 -7.11 1.25 1.74
C PHE A 127 -7.32 0.38 0.50
N ILE A 128 -7.58 0.99 -0.67
CA ILE A 128 -7.75 0.28 -1.94
C ILE A 128 -6.41 0.10 -2.66
N ALA A 129 -5.48 1.04 -2.48
CA ALA A 129 -4.13 1.01 -3.07
C ALA A 129 -3.22 0.01 -2.36
#